data_20d61b1e1c6c9d69f81068c9ea50f7ec
#
_entry.id   20d61b1e1c6c9d69f81068c9ea50f7ec
#
_cell.length_a   1.000
_cell.length_b   1.000
_cell.length_c   1.000
_cell.angle_alpha   90.00
_cell.angle_beta   90.00
_cell.angle_gamma   90.00
#
_symmetry.space_group_name_H-M   'P 1'
#
loop_
_entity.id
_entity.type
_entity.pdbx_description
1 polymer ?
#
loop_
_entity_poly.entity_id
_entity_poly.type
_entity_poly.pdbx_seq_one_letter_code
_entity_poly.pdbx_strand_id
1 'polypeptide(L)'
;MDIHTKLKDLKTYINSKKISWDKGCYTMYIKRNDLLKDSIEKIEKVLLKEVKIQFEGEEGLDDGGLFREWFNKCFKSLESDELKLLIVSDSNEFSYNINPLLKHTKENFTYFYFIGKLIAKALFDNITINICFNKLIYKMILQEEITLDDLLFIDNPLYTSLHNLKELAESGGNLADVGIYYSVDIEDINHESHSFNLIDNGINKQVENINDLINKRIFFIKGLYEPFIKKIRDGLFSLIKKDVIQKFTSDELELIINGRPFIDVDDWKNNTEYAEPYNKEHKIIKWFWEIVYTLDQKQLSNLLMFSTGTSRVPFGGFAALESNRGNLSKFKLERSEYNFMKKNFIKAHTCFNRLEVPEFDSKEEMEEAIKFISSNEIIGFGIE
;
A
#
# COMPACT_ATOMS: atom_id res chain seq x y z
N MET A 1 20.49 -14.06 5.35
CA MET A 1 20.76 -12.63 5.66
C MET A 1 19.49 -12.10 6.32
N ASP A 2 19.63 -11.43 7.49
CA ASP A 2 18.47 -10.85 8.18
C ASP A 2 17.97 -9.58 7.48
N ILE A 3 16.72 -9.21 7.74
CA ILE A 3 16.05 -8.08 7.06
C ILE A 3 16.76 -6.74 7.33
N HIS A 4 17.36 -6.53 8.50
CA HIS A 4 18.06 -5.28 8.81
C HIS A 4 19.30 -5.09 7.95
N THR A 5 20.05 -6.17 7.69
CA THR A 5 21.20 -6.16 6.77
C THR A 5 20.74 -5.87 5.35
N LYS A 6 19.65 -6.48 4.88
CA LYS A 6 19.08 -6.23 3.56
C LYS A 6 18.61 -4.77 3.40
N LEU A 7 17.97 -4.21 4.42
CA LEU A 7 17.55 -2.79 4.44
C LEU A 7 18.76 -1.83 4.43
N LYS A 8 19.83 -2.17 5.15
CA LYS A 8 21.07 -1.38 5.12
C LYS A 8 21.67 -1.36 3.72
N ASP A 9 21.69 -2.51 3.04
CA ASP A 9 22.16 -2.62 1.66
C ASP A 9 21.29 -1.78 0.71
N LEU A 10 19.96 -1.87 0.85
CA LEU A 10 19.01 -1.08 0.05
C LEU A 10 19.24 0.43 0.28
N LYS A 11 19.33 0.88 1.54
CA LYS A 11 19.59 2.29 1.89
C LYS A 11 20.94 2.76 1.33
N THR A 12 21.97 1.94 1.41
CA THR A 12 23.30 2.24 0.85
C THR A 12 23.22 2.41 -0.67
N TYR A 13 22.49 1.51 -1.35
CA TYR A 13 22.26 1.62 -2.78
C TYR A 13 21.51 2.91 -3.14
N ILE A 14 20.40 3.20 -2.45
CA ILE A 14 19.58 4.40 -2.67
C ILE A 14 20.45 5.65 -2.48
N ASN A 15 21.17 5.76 -1.37
CA ASN A 15 22.03 6.92 -1.08
C ASN A 15 23.11 7.13 -2.13
N SER A 16 23.62 6.04 -2.74
CA SER A 16 24.60 6.15 -3.85
C SER A 16 24.01 6.72 -5.13
N LYS A 17 22.68 6.70 -5.30
CA LYS A 17 21.97 7.16 -6.49
C LYS A 17 21.24 8.49 -6.29
N LYS A 18 20.89 8.81 -5.04
CA LYS A 18 20.11 10.00 -4.70
C LYS A 18 20.89 11.27 -5.07
N ILE A 19 20.23 12.13 -5.82
CA ILE A 19 20.76 13.46 -6.12
C ILE A 19 20.46 14.35 -4.91
N SER A 20 21.50 14.89 -4.28
CA SER A 20 21.34 15.73 -3.09
C SER A 20 20.59 17.02 -3.41
N TRP A 21 19.88 17.55 -2.42
CA TRP A 21 19.05 18.75 -2.51
C TRP A 21 19.79 19.96 -3.07
N ASP A 22 21.03 20.16 -2.66
CA ASP A 22 21.91 21.26 -3.10
C ASP A 22 22.23 21.20 -4.59
N LYS A 23 22.11 20.03 -5.24
CA LYS A 23 22.26 19.82 -6.67
C LYS A 23 20.97 19.95 -7.48
N GLY A 24 19.87 20.26 -6.81
CA GLY A 24 18.60 20.58 -7.42
C GLY A 24 17.43 19.74 -6.95
N CYS A 25 16.36 20.44 -6.61
CA CYS A 25 15.03 19.93 -6.41
C CYS A 25 14.25 20.10 -7.72
N TYR A 26 13.32 19.19 -7.99
CA TYR A 26 12.43 19.31 -9.14
C TYR A 26 11.02 19.66 -8.68
N THR A 27 10.44 20.75 -9.18
CA THR A 27 9.04 21.07 -8.96
C THR A 27 8.19 20.43 -10.06
N MET A 28 7.28 19.56 -9.68
CA MET A 28 6.36 18.89 -10.58
C MET A 28 5.00 19.57 -10.51
N TYR A 29 4.61 20.23 -11.60
CA TYR A 29 3.31 20.88 -11.73
C TYR A 29 2.27 19.85 -12.16
N ILE A 30 1.19 19.69 -11.38
CA ILE A 30 0.15 18.68 -11.58
C ILE A 30 -1.22 19.34 -11.63
N LYS A 31 -2.01 19.00 -12.62
CA LYS A 31 -3.42 19.35 -12.68
C LYS A 31 -4.23 18.28 -11.94
N ARG A 32 -5.07 18.70 -11.01
CA ARG A 32 -5.88 17.73 -10.24
C ARG A 32 -6.79 16.88 -11.13
N ASN A 33 -7.36 17.45 -12.19
CA ASN A 33 -8.23 16.75 -13.12
C ASN A 33 -7.48 15.80 -14.07
N ASP A 34 -6.17 16.01 -14.28
CA ASP A 34 -5.32 15.22 -15.15
C ASP A 34 -4.21 14.49 -14.35
N LEU A 35 -4.47 14.21 -13.08
CA LEU A 35 -3.47 13.74 -12.11
C LEU A 35 -2.63 12.58 -12.64
N LEU A 36 -3.24 11.48 -13.08
CA LEU A 36 -2.51 10.31 -13.58
C LEU A 36 -1.73 10.61 -14.84
N LYS A 37 -2.35 11.31 -15.79
CA LYS A 37 -1.72 11.67 -17.07
C LYS A 37 -0.46 12.50 -16.83
N ASP A 38 -0.59 13.60 -16.07
CA ASP A 38 0.52 14.48 -15.74
C ASP A 38 1.63 13.75 -14.98
N SER A 39 1.24 12.87 -14.04
CA SER A 39 2.17 12.10 -13.22
C SER A 39 2.96 11.09 -14.06
N ILE A 40 2.30 10.34 -14.92
CA ILE A 40 2.93 9.36 -15.83
C ILE A 40 3.93 10.05 -16.76
N GLU A 41 3.58 11.20 -17.33
CA GLU A 41 4.46 11.95 -18.24
C GLU A 41 5.70 12.53 -17.52
N LYS A 42 5.57 12.87 -16.24
CA LYS A 42 6.60 13.61 -15.52
C LYS A 42 7.45 12.76 -14.58
N ILE A 43 6.99 11.55 -14.20
CA ILE A 43 7.65 10.70 -13.18
C ILE A 43 9.13 10.39 -13.51
N GLU A 44 9.47 10.18 -14.77
CA GLU A 44 10.83 9.84 -15.19
C GLU A 44 11.86 10.93 -14.83
N LYS A 45 11.43 12.20 -14.81
CA LYS A 45 12.31 13.34 -14.52
C LYS A 45 12.66 13.46 -13.04
N VAL A 46 11.92 12.76 -12.18
CA VAL A 46 11.94 13.00 -10.73
C VAL A 46 12.42 11.80 -9.91
N LEU A 47 12.64 10.64 -10.53
CA LEU A 47 12.93 9.40 -9.81
C LEU A 47 14.10 9.48 -8.84
N LEU A 48 15.20 10.13 -9.25
CA LEU A 48 16.42 10.25 -8.44
C LEU A 48 16.51 11.55 -7.63
N LYS A 49 15.55 12.44 -7.79
CA LYS A 49 15.56 13.77 -7.18
C LYS A 49 14.57 13.88 -6.04
N GLU A 50 14.82 14.82 -5.18
CA GLU A 50 13.78 15.32 -4.29
C GLU A 50 12.75 16.10 -5.12
N VAL A 51 11.46 15.85 -4.84
CA VAL A 51 10.35 16.37 -5.62
C VAL A 51 9.49 17.27 -4.76
N LYS A 52 9.20 18.46 -5.29
CA LYS A 52 8.13 19.32 -4.80
C LYS A 52 6.92 19.19 -5.72
N ILE A 53 5.75 19.08 -5.15
CA ILE A 53 4.50 19.08 -5.91
C ILE A 53 3.89 20.47 -5.86
N GLN A 54 3.44 20.96 -7.01
CA GLN A 54 2.65 22.15 -7.13
C GLN A 54 1.37 21.79 -7.91
N PHE A 55 0.23 21.86 -7.25
CA PHE A 55 -1.04 21.75 -7.96
C PHE A 55 -1.33 23.05 -8.70
N GLU A 56 -1.64 22.96 -10.00
CA GLU A 56 -1.91 24.13 -10.80
C GLU A 56 -3.18 24.86 -10.30
N GLY A 57 -3.05 26.19 -10.10
CA GLY A 57 -4.13 27.04 -9.61
C GLY A 57 -4.27 27.09 -8.09
N GLU A 58 -3.40 26.42 -7.33
CA GLU A 58 -3.41 26.48 -5.87
C GLU A 58 -2.20 27.25 -5.34
N GLU A 59 -2.44 28.12 -4.35
CA GLU A 59 -1.39 28.76 -3.60
C GLU A 59 -0.96 27.84 -2.47
N GLY A 60 0.23 27.28 -2.56
CA GLY A 60 0.79 26.44 -1.52
C GLY A 60 2.28 26.20 -1.75
N LEU A 61 3.08 26.37 -0.71
CA LEU A 61 4.46 25.91 -0.70
C LEU A 61 4.47 24.45 -0.25
N ASP A 62 5.07 23.58 -1.07
CA ASP A 62 5.24 22.18 -0.70
C ASP A 62 6.37 22.04 0.32
N ASP A 63 6.01 21.92 1.59
CA ASP A 63 6.90 21.46 2.66
C ASP A 63 6.84 19.92 2.84
N GLY A 64 6.35 19.20 1.79
CA GLY A 64 6.29 17.74 1.68
C GLY A 64 4.90 17.14 1.92
N GLY A 65 3.92 17.91 2.38
CA GLY A 65 2.53 17.48 2.51
C GLY A 65 1.89 17.24 1.15
N LEU A 66 2.12 18.15 0.20
CA LEU A 66 1.63 18.03 -1.16
C LEU A 66 2.22 16.84 -1.91
N PHE A 67 3.49 16.48 -1.63
CA PHE A 67 4.10 15.28 -2.21
C PHE A 67 3.40 14.00 -1.74
N ARG A 68 3.13 13.87 -0.43
CA ARG A 68 2.39 12.72 0.12
C ARG A 68 0.94 12.67 -0.38
N GLU A 69 0.29 13.84 -0.46
CA GLU A 69 -1.07 13.95 -1.02
C GLU A 69 -1.08 13.46 -2.48
N TRP A 70 -0.19 13.98 -3.31
CA TRP A 70 -0.05 13.56 -4.70
C TRP A 70 0.18 12.05 -4.82
N PHE A 71 1.10 11.52 -4.02
CA PHE A 71 1.45 10.11 -4.03
C PHE A 71 0.25 9.22 -3.69
N ASN A 72 -0.46 9.56 -2.61
CA ASN A 72 -1.67 8.84 -2.20
C ASN A 72 -2.79 8.95 -3.24
N LYS A 73 -2.98 10.15 -3.83
CA LYS A 73 -3.99 10.35 -4.89
C LYS A 73 -3.67 9.56 -6.17
N CYS A 74 -2.39 9.39 -6.53
CA CYS A 74 -2.02 8.52 -7.65
C CYS A 74 -2.50 7.09 -7.43
N PHE A 75 -2.23 6.52 -6.25
CA PHE A 75 -2.70 5.17 -5.94
C PHE A 75 -4.22 5.09 -5.85
N LYS A 76 -4.89 6.06 -5.23
CA LYS A 76 -6.35 6.10 -5.17
C LYS A 76 -7.00 6.18 -6.56
N SER A 77 -6.38 6.88 -7.49
CA SER A 77 -6.85 6.93 -8.88
C SER A 77 -6.62 5.60 -9.62
N LEU A 78 -5.51 4.89 -9.32
CA LEU A 78 -5.21 3.58 -9.92
C LEU A 78 -6.13 2.46 -9.40
N GLU A 79 -6.66 2.59 -8.18
CA GLU A 79 -7.64 1.65 -7.59
C GLU A 79 -9.09 1.98 -7.95
N SER A 80 -9.32 3.07 -8.72
CA SER A 80 -10.67 3.53 -9.05
C SER A 80 -11.45 2.51 -9.90
N ASP A 81 -12.75 2.43 -9.63
CA ASP A 81 -13.68 1.60 -10.39
C ASP A 81 -13.78 1.98 -11.89
N GLU A 82 -13.37 3.19 -12.25
CA GLU A 82 -13.34 3.64 -13.65
C GLU A 82 -12.27 2.92 -14.46
N LEU A 83 -11.08 2.71 -13.87
CA LEU A 83 -9.96 2.04 -14.54
C LEU A 83 -10.06 0.52 -14.49
N LYS A 84 -10.72 -0.03 -13.46
CA LYS A 84 -10.92 -1.47 -13.28
C LYS A 84 -9.63 -2.30 -13.34
N LEU A 85 -8.50 -1.69 -12.96
CA LEU A 85 -7.18 -2.34 -12.98
C LEU A 85 -7.03 -3.37 -11.86
N LEU A 86 -7.55 -3.01 -10.69
CA LEU A 86 -7.42 -3.76 -9.45
C LEU A 86 -8.80 -4.13 -8.93
N ILE A 87 -8.88 -5.28 -8.27
CA ILE A 87 -10.08 -5.74 -7.57
C ILE A 87 -9.72 -6.04 -6.13
N VAL A 88 -10.66 -5.86 -5.19
CA VAL A 88 -10.48 -6.24 -3.80
C VAL A 88 -10.34 -7.76 -3.72
N SER A 89 -9.41 -8.25 -2.91
CA SER A 89 -9.17 -9.68 -2.75
C SER A 89 -10.28 -10.31 -1.91
N ASP A 90 -10.86 -11.42 -2.38
CA ASP A 90 -11.86 -12.18 -1.62
C ASP A 90 -11.30 -12.78 -0.33
N SER A 91 -10.00 -13.05 -0.29
CA SER A 91 -9.31 -13.61 0.88
C SER A 91 -8.96 -12.57 1.94
N ASN A 92 -8.88 -11.30 1.56
CA ASN A 92 -8.54 -10.19 2.46
C ASN A 92 -9.06 -8.86 1.91
N GLU A 93 -10.11 -8.33 2.52
CA GLU A 93 -10.74 -7.05 2.15
C GLU A 93 -9.79 -5.84 2.14
N PHE A 94 -8.57 -5.97 2.70
CA PHE A 94 -7.55 -4.93 2.75
C PHE A 94 -6.46 -5.09 1.68
N SER A 95 -6.59 -6.06 0.79
CA SER A 95 -5.61 -6.29 -0.27
C SER A 95 -6.26 -6.33 -1.65
N TYR A 96 -5.45 -6.00 -2.66
CA TYR A 96 -5.87 -5.93 -4.05
C TYR A 96 -5.22 -7.01 -4.89
N ASN A 97 -6.01 -7.60 -5.77
CA ASN A 97 -5.56 -8.39 -6.90
C ASN A 97 -5.59 -7.56 -8.18
N ILE A 98 -4.82 -7.96 -9.18
CA ILE A 98 -5.00 -7.48 -10.54
C ILE A 98 -6.31 -8.08 -11.06
N ASN A 99 -7.11 -7.29 -11.77
CA ASN A 99 -8.31 -7.79 -12.45
C ASN A 99 -7.91 -8.92 -13.43
N PRO A 100 -8.36 -10.18 -13.22
CA PRO A 100 -7.88 -11.34 -13.99
C PRO A 100 -8.29 -11.29 -15.47
N LEU A 101 -9.34 -10.54 -15.82
CA LEU A 101 -9.84 -10.40 -17.19
C LEU A 101 -9.50 -9.02 -17.80
N LEU A 102 -8.52 -8.34 -17.22
CA LEU A 102 -8.06 -7.05 -17.72
C LEU A 102 -7.47 -7.19 -19.13
N LYS A 103 -7.90 -6.33 -20.04
CA LYS A 103 -7.42 -6.35 -21.43
C LYS A 103 -5.95 -5.92 -21.52
N HIS A 104 -5.19 -6.59 -22.37
CA HIS A 104 -3.78 -6.30 -22.65
C HIS A 104 -3.66 -5.09 -23.61
N THR A 105 -4.00 -3.90 -23.12
CA THR A 105 -3.86 -2.65 -23.89
C THR A 105 -2.56 -1.92 -23.52
N LYS A 106 -2.09 -1.07 -24.44
CA LYS A 106 -0.92 -0.20 -24.19
C LYS A 106 -1.16 0.69 -22.95
N GLU A 107 -2.40 1.16 -22.81
CA GLU A 107 -2.79 2.03 -21.69
C GLU A 107 -2.69 1.30 -20.36
N ASN A 108 -3.30 0.11 -20.24
CA ASN A 108 -3.22 -0.70 -19.03
C ASN A 108 -1.76 -1.05 -18.69
N PHE A 109 -0.95 -1.43 -19.66
CA PHE A 109 0.47 -1.67 -19.45
C PHE A 109 1.23 -0.42 -18.96
N THR A 110 0.83 0.77 -19.41
CA THR A 110 1.40 2.04 -18.94
C THR A 110 1.06 2.27 -17.46
N TYR A 111 -0.17 2.00 -17.02
CA TYR A 111 -0.56 2.10 -15.62
C TYR A 111 0.25 1.14 -14.72
N PHE A 112 0.43 -0.12 -15.12
CA PHE A 112 1.22 -1.07 -14.34
C PHE A 112 2.71 -0.74 -14.33
N TYR A 113 3.25 -0.21 -15.40
CA TYR A 113 4.61 0.33 -15.41
C TYR A 113 4.74 1.52 -14.43
N PHE A 114 3.76 2.41 -14.42
CA PHE A 114 3.71 3.53 -13.49
C PHE A 114 3.57 3.07 -12.03
N ILE A 115 2.77 2.04 -11.73
CA ILE A 115 2.73 1.41 -10.40
C ILE A 115 4.15 0.97 -9.97
N GLY A 116 4.89 0.32 -10.85
CA GLY A 116 6.27 -0.07 -10.58
C GLY A 116 7.19 1.12 -10.28
N LYS A 117 7.02 2.24 -10.99
CA LYS A 117 7.74 3.49 -10.73
C LYS A 117 7.37 4.11 -9.39
N LEU A 118 6.09 4.11 -9.02
CA LEU A 118 5.64 4.60 -7.73
C LEU A 118 6.19 3.74 -6.57
N ILE A 119 6.20 2.41 -6.71
CA ILE A 119 6.82 1.51 -5.73
C ILE A 119 8.32 1.83 -5.59
N ALA A 120 9.03 1.99 -6.71
CA ALA A 120 10.43 2.35 -6.70
C ALA A 120 10.68 3.70 -6.00
N LYS A 121 9.85 4.70 -6.30
CA LYS A 121 9.93 6.04 -5.70
C LYS A 121 9.61 6.00 -4.21
N ALA A 122 8.63 5.19 -3.79
CA ALA A 122 8.31 4.99 -2.39
C ALA A 122 9.48 4.42 -1.59
N LEU A 123 10.11 3.36 -2.10
CA LEU A 123 11.30 2.77 -1.48
C LEU A 123 12.48 3.75 -1.47
N PHE A 124 12.60 4.56 -2.53
CA PHE A 124 13.67 5.54 -2.68
C PHE A 124 13.54 6.71 -1.69
N ASP A 125 12.32 7.17 -1.43
CA ASP A 125 12.02 8.27 -0.51
C ASP A 125 11.58 7.79 0.88
N ASN A 126 11.63 6.48 1.13
CA ASN A 126 11.21 5.83 2.38
C ASN A 126 9.75 6.17 2.78
N ILE A 127 8.86 6.09 1.81
CA ILE A 127 7.42 6.33 1.99
C ILE A 127 6.69 4.99 1.92
N THR A 128 5.76 4.75 2.84
CA THR A 128 4.87 3.58 2.77
C THR A 128 3.73 3.81 1.78
N ILE A 129 3.35 2.76 1.07
CA ILE A 129 2.22 2.76 0.13
C ILE A 129 0.98 2.26 0.85
N ASN A 130 -0.15 2.95 0.67
CA ASN A 130 -1.41 2.58 1.30
C ASN A 130 -2.14 1.43 0.57
N ILE A 131 -1.87 1.19 -0.71
CA ILE A 131 -2.37 0.02 -1.42
C ILE A 131 -1.53 -1.20 -1.04
N CYS A 132 -2.19 -2.20 -0.47
CA CYS A 132 -1.61 -3.51 -0.22
C CYS A 132 -2.02 -4.46 -1.34
N PHE A 133 -1.04 -4.99 -2.04
CA PHE A 133 -1.32 -6.05 -3.01
C PHE A 133 -1.43 -7.40 -2.31
N ASN A 134 -2.12 -8.32 -2.97
CA ASN A 134 -2.14 -9.72 -2.55
C ASN A 134 -0.72 -10.31 -2.53
N LYS A 135 -0.45 -11.22 -1.60
CA LYS A 135 0.87 -11.85 -1.42
C LYS A 135 1.43 -12.49 -2.70
N LEU A 136 0.56 -13.06 -3.53
CA LEU A 136 0.98 -13.62 -4.80
C LEU A 136 1.67 -12.60 -5.71
N ILE A 137 1.21 -11.34 -5.70
CA ILE A 137 1.78 -10.27 -6.53
C ILE A 137 3.23 -10.00 -6.11
N TYR A 138 3.52 -9.94 -4.80
CA TYR A 138 4.89 -9.77 -4.31
C TYR A 138 5.78 -10.96 -4.68
N LYS A 139 5.27 -12.21 -4.56
CA LYS A 139 5.99 -13.40 -5.03
C LYS A 139 6.31 -13.34 -6.51
N MET A 140 5.35 -12.92 -7.33
CA MET A 140 5.55 -12.78 -8.77
C MET A 140 6.51 -11.63 -9.12
N ILE A 141 6.50 -10.52 -8.39
CA ILE A 141 7.49 -9.44 -8.55
C ILE A 141 8.91 -9.98 -8.30
N LEU A 142 9.10 -10.78 -7.26
CA LEU A 142 10.38 -11.40 -6.92
C LEU A 142 10.73 -12.61 -7.77
N GLN A 143 9.80 -13.11 -8.57
CA GLN A 143 9.92 -14.34 -9.37
C GLN A 143 10.13 -15.59 -8.48
N GLU A 144 9.53 -15.60 -7.29
CA GLU A 144 9.47 -16.76 -6.41
C GLU A 144 8.58 -17.87 -7.02
N GLU A 145 8.81 -19.11 -6.59
CA GLU A 145 7.95 -20.23 -6.95
C GLU A 145 6.55 -20.05 -6.36
N ILE A 146 5.53 -20.31 -7.17
CA ILE A 146 4.13 -20.30 -6.76
C ILE A 146 3.69 -21.75 -6.52
N THR A 147 3.10 -21.99 -5.36
CA THR A 147 2.63 -23.30 -4.91
C THR A 147 1.11 -23.33 -4.77
N LEU A 148 0.55 -24.50 -4.46
CA LEU A 148 -0.88 -24.64 -4.16
C LEU A 148 -1.30 -23.71 -3.02
N ASP A 149 -0.47 -23.60 -1.96
CA ASP A 149 -0.80 -22.79 -0.77
C ASP A 149 -0.91 -21.30 -1.08
N ASP A 150 -0.24 -20.83 -2.13
CA ASP A 150 -0.33 -19.44 -2.56
C ASP A 150 -1.69 -19.08 -3.17
N LEU A 151 -2.45 -20.08 -3.64
CA LEU A 151 -3.79 -19.86 -4.17
C LEU A 151 -4.78 -19.45 -3.08
N LEU A 152 -4.49 -19.80 -1.81
CA LEU A 152 -5.27 -19.33 -0.67
C LEU A 152 -5.41 -17.80 -0.62
N PHE A 153 -4.38 -17.08 -1.07
CA PHE A 153 -4.38 -15.62 -1.07
C PHE A 153 -5.19 -14.98 -2.20
N ILE A 154 -5.59 -15.78 -3.20
CA ILE A 154 -6.35 -15.29 -4.37
C ILE A 154 -7.80 -15.75 -4.29
N ASP A 155 -8.00 -17.03 -4.03
CA ASP A 155 -9.29 -17.72 -4.12
C ASP A 155 -9.30 -18.86 -3.10
N ASN A 156 -9.83 -18.59 -1.91
CA ASN A 156 -9.92 -19.56 -0.84
C ASN A 156 -10.83 -20.77 -1.22
N PRO A 157 -12.00 -20.59 -1.87
CA PRO A 157 -12.79 -21.70 -2.40
C PRO A 157 -12.00 -22.59 -3.36
N LEU A 158 -11.25 -22.02 -4.28
CA LEU A 158 -10.39 -22.77 -5.21
C LEU A 158 -9.31 -23.57 -4.46
N TYR A 159 -8.58 -22.92 -3.55
CA TYR A 159 -7.59 -23.59 -2.71
C TYR A 159 -8.17 -24.78 -1.97
N THR A 160 -9.29 -24.55 -1.26
CA THR A 160 -9.97 -25.58 -0.47
C THR A 160 -10.41 -26.75 -1.35
N SER A 161 -10.99 -26.45 -2.53
CA SER A 161 -11.41 -27.48 -3.47
C SER A 161 -10.23 -28.31 -3.96
N LEU A 162 -9.13 -27.69 -4.40
CA LEU A 162 -7.93 -28.40 -4.87
C LEU A 162 -7.25 -29.19 -3.75
N HIS A 163 -7.23 -28.66 -2.53
CA HIS A 163 -6.69 -29.35 -1.36
C HIS A 163 -7.50 -30.61 -1.03
N ASN A 164 -8.83 -30.51 -0.96
CA ASN A 164 -9.72 -31.66 -0.70
C ASN A 164 -9.58 -32.74 -1.79
N LEU A 165 -9.45 -32.34 -3.06
CA LEU A 165 -9.24 -33.26 -4.17
C LEU A 165 -7.88 -33.97 -4.08
N LYS A 166 -6.87 -33.26 -3.60
CA LYS A 166 -5.54 -33.83 -3.37
C LYS A 166 -5.60 -34.87 -2.25
N GLU A 167 -6.25 -34.55 -1.12
CA GLU A 167 -6.45 -35.49 -0.03
C GLU A 167 -7.26 -36.74 -0.48
N LEU A 168 -8.31 -36.55 -1.29
CA LEU A 168 -9.09 -37.63 -1.85
C LEU A 168 -8.19 -38.58 -2.68
N ALA A 169 -7.36 -38.03 -3.58
CA ALA A 169 -6.48 -38.80 -4.41
C ALA A 169 -5.40 -39.55 -3.59
N GLU A 170 -4.83 -38.91 -2.57
CA GLU A 170 -3.83 -39.47 -1.66
C GLU A 170 -4.42 -40.60 -0.77
N SER A 171 -5.71 -40.54 -0.44
CA SER A 171 -6.43 -41.60 0.27
C SER A 171 -6.90 -42.75 -0.61
N GLY A 172 -6.58 -42.70 -1.92
CA GLY A 172 -6.94 -43.75 -2.86
C GLY A 172 -8.33 -43.57 -3.51
N GLY A 173 -8.95 -42.40 -3.33
CA GLY A 173 -10.23 -42.08 -3.97
C GLY A 173 -10.06 -41.87 -5.48
N ASN A 174 -11.12 -42.10 -6.23
CA ASN A 174 -11.13 -41.99 -7.68
C ASN A 174 -11.59 -40.59 -8.11
N LEU A 175 -10.73 -39.79 -8.70
CA LEU A 175 -11.07 -38.44 -9.21
C LEU A 175 -12.14 -38.48 -10.32
N ALA A 176 -12.24 -39.57 -11.08
CA ALA A 176 -13.25 -39.72 -12.12
C ALA A 176 -14.68 -39.66 -11.57
N ASP A 177 -14.91 -40.14 -10.34
CA ASP A 177 -16.24 -40.13 -9.71
C ASP A 177 -16.68 -38.71 -9.33
N VAL A 178 -15.77 -37.75 -9.22
CA VAL A 178 -16.06 -36.36 -8.87
C VAL A 178 -16.43 -35.51 -10.11
N GLY A 179 -16.12 -35.97 -11.30
CA GLY A 179 -16.50 -35.30 -12.55
C GLY A 179 -15.80 -33.95 -12.78
N ILE A 180 -14.49 -33.88 -12.53
CA ILE A 180 -13.71 -32.66 -12.70
C ILE A 180 -13.02 -32.67 -14.07
N TYR A 181 -12.96 -31.51 -14.69
CA TYR A 181 -12.39 -31.30 -16.01
C TYR A 181 -11.22 -30.30 -16.00
N TYR A 182 -10.38 -30.33 -17.05
CA TYR A 182 -9.30 -29.35 -17.25
C TYR A 182 -9.81 -28.01 -17.77
N SER A 183 -10.79 -27.45 -17.08
CA SER A 183 -11.34 -26.12 -17.37
C SER A 183 -11.42 -25.27 -16.10
N VAL A 184 -11.59 -23.99 -16.29
CA VAL A 184 -11.78 -23.01 -15.21
C VAL A 184 -12.78 -21.96 -15.64
N ASP A 185 -13.65 -21.60 -14.72
CA ASP A 185 -14.56 -20.48 -14.89
C ASP A 185 -14.03 -19.32 -14.04
N ILE A 186 -13.98 -18.13 -14.66
CA ILE A 186 -13.61 -16.88 -14.01
C ILE A 186 -14.80 -15.94 -14.16
N GLU A 187 -15.25 -15.40 -13.05
CA GLU A 187 -16.25 -14.35 -13.03
C GLU A 187 -15.59 -12.99 -13.26
N ASP A 188 -16.16 -12.20 -14.14
CA ASP A 188 -15.73 -10.83 -14.36
C ASP A 188 -16.37 -9.87 -13.33
N ILE A 189 -15.98 -8.61 -13.37
CA ILE A 189 -16.51 -7.56 -12.50
C ILE A 189 -18.01 -7.25 -12.68
N ASN A 190 -18.65 -7.78 -13.75
CA ASN A 190 -20.10 -7.68 -13.99
C ASN A 190 -20.81 -8.97 -13.58
N HIS A 191 -20.10 -9.90 -12.90
CA HIS A 191 -20.59 -11.22 -12.51
C HIS A 191 -20.94 -12.13 -13.71
N GLU A 192 -20.30 -11.91 -14.88
CA GLU A 192 -20.40 -12.80 -16.02
C GLU A 192 -19.30 -13.87 -15.94
N SER A 193 -19.69 -15.14 -16.07
CA SER A 193 -18.75 -16.26 -16.02
C SER A 193 -18.13 -16.53 -17.38
N HIS A 194 -16.81 -16.62 -17.43
CA HIS A 194 -16.01 -16.91 -18.61
C HIS A 194 -15.25 -18.22 -18.43
N SER A 195 -15.51 -19.20 -19.30
CA SER A 195 -14.86 -20.52 -19.23
C SER A 195 -13.57 -20.56 -20.06
N PHE A 196 -12.52 -21.09 -19.47
CA PHE A 196 -11.20 -21.28 -20.10
C PHE A 196 -10.77 -22.73 -20.03
N ASN A 197 -10.13 -23.22 -21.08
CA ASN A 197 -9.49 -24.52 -21.11
C ASN A 197 -8.06 -24.44 -20.54
N LEU A 198 -7.71 -25.30 -19.60
CA LEU A 198 -6.34 -25.42 -19.05
C LEU A 198 -5.40 -26.20 -19.96
N ILE A 199 -5.96 -27.01 -20.84
CA ILE A 199 -5.29 -27.79 -21.90
C ILE A 199 -6.18 -27.80 -23.14
N ASP A 200 -5.68 -28.26 -24.27
CA ASP A 200 -6.50 -28.40 -25.49
C ASP A 200 -7.73 -29.27 -25.23
N ASN A 201 -8.91 -28.71 -25.53
CA ASN A 201 -10.22 -29.35 -25.28
C ASN A 201 -10.47 -29.75 -23.81
N GLY A 202 -9.92 -29.00 -22.87
CA GLY A 202 -9.92 -29.31 -21.43
C GLY A 202 -11.32 -29.43 -20.83
N ILE A 203 -12.31 -28.68 -21.33
CA ILE A 203 -13.72 -28.74 -20.87
C ILE A 203 -14.35 -30.14 -21.09
N ASN A 204 -13.84 -30.92 -22.02
CA ASN A 204 -14.30 -32.30 -22.31
C ASN A 204 -13.33 -33.36 -21.78
N LYS A 205 -12.22 -32.97 -21.18
CA LYS A 205 -11.20 -33.89 -20.69
C LYS A 205 -11.23 -33.97 -19.17
N GLN A 206 -11.61 -35.13 -18.67
CA GLN A 206 -11.70 -35.40 -17.23
C GLN A 206 -10.29 -35.48 -16.61
N VAL A 207 -10.17 -35.02 -15.36
CA VAL A 207 -8.92 -35.01 -14.62
C VAL A 207 -8.62 -36.42 -14.09
N GLU A 208 -7.45 -36.95 -14.45
CA GLU A 208 -6.94 -38.23 -13.95
C GLU A 208 -5.85 -38.03 -12.88
N ASN A 209 -5.16 -36.91 -12.90
CA ASN A 209 -4.05 -36.60 -12.00
C ASN A 209 -4.22 -35.22 -11.38
N ILE A 210 -4.39 -35.19 -10.05
CA ILE A 210 -4.62 -33.95 -9.31
C ILE A 210 -3.41 -33.00 -9.34
N ASN A 211 -2.19 -33.53 -9.28
CA ASN A 211 -1.00 -32.69 -9.31
C ASN A 211 -0.83 -32.02 -10.68
N ASP A 212 -1.22 -32.69 -11.76
CA ASP A 212 -1.23 -32.08 -13.09
C ASP A 212 -2.28 -30.96 -13.16
N LEU A 213 -3.50 -31.17 -12.62
CA LEU A 213 -4.50 -30.11 -12.53
C LEU A 213 -3.99 -28.92 -11.74
N ILE A 214 -3.40 -29.14 -10.56
CA ILE A 214 -2.86 -28.06 -9.70
C ILE A 214 -1.81 -27.26 -10.48
N ASN A 215 -0.86 -27.94 -11.14
CA ASN A 215 0.18 -27.28 -11.92
C ASN A 215 -0.41 -26.47 -13.09
N LYS A 216 -1.44 -26.99 -13.76
CA LYS A 216 -2.13 -26.27 -14.86
C LYS A 216 -2.88 -25.05 -14.32
N ARG A 217 -3.52 -25.14 -13.16
CA ARG A 217 -4.18 -24.02 -12.50
C ARG A 217 -3.19 -22.92 -12.13
N ILE A 218 -2.07 -23.28 -11.50
CA ILE A 218 -1.01 -22.32 -11.14
C ILE A 218 -0.46 -21.66 -12.41
N PHE A 219 -0.17 -22.44 -13.44
CA PHE A 219 0.33 -21.91 -14.72
C PHE A 219 -0.65 -20.94 -15.35
N PHE A 220 -1.94 -21.28 -15.35
CA PHE A 220 -3.00 -20.42 -15.87
C PHE A 220 -3.08 -19.10 -15.12
N ILE A 221 -3.15 -19.13 -13.77
CA ILE A 221 -3.19 -17.95 -12.93
C ILE A 221 -1.96 -17.07 -13.13
N LYS A 222 -0.76 -17.66 -13.19
CA LYS A 222 0.46 -16.90 -13.52
C LYS A 222 0.34 -16.22 -14.89
N GLY A 223 -0.22 -16.92 -15.88
CA GLY A 223 -0.44 -16.38 -17.22
C GLY A 223 -1.35 -15.15 -17.26
N LEU A 224 -2.37 -15.11 -16.41
CA LEU A 224 -3.27 -13.96 -16.31
C LEU A 224 -2.55 -12.70 -15.80
N TYR A 225 -1.68 -12.83 -14.81
CA TYR A 225 -1.08 -11.70 -14.13
C TYR A 225 0.30 -11.31 -14.67
N GLU A 226 1.08 -12.26 -15.20
CA GLU A 226 2.49 -12.06 -15.62
C GLU A 226 2.68 -10.88 -16.58
N PRO A 227 1.83 -10.64 -17.60
CA PRO A 227 2.02 -9.49 -18.49
C PRO A 227 2.02 -8.14 -17.76
N PHE A 228 1.17 -8.00 -16.74
CA PHE A 228 1.06 -6.79 -15.92
C PHE A 228 2.16 -6.72 -14.86
N ILE A 229 2.44 -7.84 -14.19
CA ILE A 229 3.54 -7.94 -13.20
C ILE A 229 4.88 -7.66 -13.85
N LYS A 230 5.10 -8.11 -15.09
CA LYS A 230 6.28 -7.75 -15.86
C LYS A 230 6.43 -6.24 -16.00
N LYS A 231 5.33 -5.51 -16.23
CA LYS A 231 5.35 -4.04 -16.30
C LYS A 231 5.66 -3.38 -14.96
N ILE A 232 5.10 -3.93 -13.86
CA ILE A 232 5.49 -3.48 -12.51
C ILE A 232 6.99 -3.68 -12.30
N ARG A 233 7.53 -4.85 -12.64
CA ARG A 233 8.98 -5.13 -12.54
C ARG A 233 9.79 -4.17 -13.40
N ASP A 234 9.40 -3.95 -14.65
CA ASP A 234 10.09 -3.03 -15.56
C ASP A 234 10.16 -1.61 -14.96
N GLY A 235 9.05 -1.14 -14.36
CA GLY A 235 9.00 0.14 -13.67
C GLY A 235 9.87 0.18 -12.41
N LEU A 236 9.77 -0.82 -11.55
CA LEU A 236 10.53 -0.93 -10.31
C LEU A 236 12.04 -1.01 -10.57
N PHE A 237 12.46 -1.88 -11.48
CA PHE A 237 13.87 -2.12 -11.75
C PHE A 237 14.53 -1.04 -12.61
N SER A 238 13.75 -0.10 -13.14
CA SER A 238 14.30 1.09 -13.81
C SER A 238 15.03 2.03 -12.84
N LEU A 239 14.67 2.00 -11.55
CA LEU A 239 15.28 2.83 -10.51
C LEU A 239 16.15 2.02 -9.55
N ILE A 240 15.64 0.88 -9.09
CA ILE A 240 16.33 0.00 -8.12
C ILE A 240 16.74 -1.28 -8.82
N LYS A 241 18.04 -1.61 -8.76
CA LYS A 241 18.54 -2.84 -9.39
C LYS A 241 17.83 -4.09 -8.88
N LYS A 242 17.57 -5.01 -9.80
CA LYS A 242 16.91 -6.29 -9.55
C LYS A 242 17.57 -7.08 -8.42
N ASP A 243 18.90 -7.19 -8.44
CA ASP A 243 19.69 -7.93 -7.44
C ASP A 243 19.57 -7.36 -6.02
N VAL A 244 19.27 -6.07 -5.88
CA VAL A 244 19.01 -5.45 -4.57
C VAL A 244 17.64 -5.87 -4.04
N ILE A 245 16.62 -5.84 -4.88
CA ILE A 245 15.24 -6.20 -4.50
C ILE A 245 15.09 -7.72 -4.30
N GLN A 246 15.74 -8.53 -5.10
CA GLN A 246 15.67 -10.00 -4.98
C GLN A 246 16.35 -10.59 -3.73
N LYS A 247 17.01 -9.78 -2.92
CA LYS A 247 17.48 -10.19 -1.59
C LYS A 247 16.33 -10.38 -0.59
N PHE A 248 15.21 -9.72 -0.81
CA PHE A 248 14.03 -9.80 0.07
C PHE A 248 13.17 -11.00 -0.28
N THR A 249 12.47 -11.55 0.72
CA THR A 249 11.33 -12.44 0.50
C THR A 249 10.07 -11.63 0.18
N SER A 250 9.02 -12.28 -0.32
CA SER A 250 7.73 -11.61 -0.59
C SER A 250 7.14 -10.95 0.66
N ASP A 251 7.23 -11.59 1.83
CA ASP A 251 6.76 -11.02 3.10
C ASP A 251 7.59 -9.79 3.50
N GLU A 252 8.90 -9.86 3.34
CA GLU A 252 9.78 -8.72 3.62
C GLU A 252 9.54 -7.57 2.63
N LEU A 253 9.33 -7.88 1.35
CA LEU A 253 9.05 -6.87 0.32
C LEU A 253 7.72 -6.15 0.60
N GLU A 254 6.66 -6.90 0.92
CA GLU A 254 5.38 -6.32 1.37
C GLU A 254 5.61 -5.39 2.55
N LEU A 255 6.33 -5.85 3.57
CA LEU A 255 6.56 -5.10 4.80
C LEU A 255 7.33 -3.79 4.58
N ILE A 256 8.33 -3.78 3.70
CA ILE A 256 9.10 -2.56 3.40
C ILE A 256 8.35 -1.58 2.50
N ILE A 257 7.45 -2.08 1.65
CA ILE A 257 6.62 -1.26 0.77
C ILE A 257 5.42 -0.68 1.53
N ASN A 258 4.69 -1.52 2.26
CA ASN A 258 3.43 -1.14 2.90
C ASN A 258 3.56 -0.77 4.38
N GLY A 259 4.70 -1.11 5.03
CA GLY A 259 4.85 -0.96 6.47
C GLY A 259 4.06 -2.02 7.26
N ARG A 260 4.05 -1.87 8.57
CA ARG A 260 3.33 -2.78 9.47
C ARG A 260 1.83 -2.58 9.36
N PRO A 261 1.04 -3.63 9.16
CA PRO A 261 -0.42 -3.52 9.04
C PRO A 261 -1.11 -3.20 10.36
N PHE A 262 -0.47 -3.54 11.48
CA PHE A 262 -1.00 -3.35 12.83
C PHE A 262 -0.36 -2.15 13.50
N ILE A 263 -1.19 -1.25 14.03
CA ILE A 263 -0.76 -0.09 14.81
C ILE A 263 -0.78 -0.47 16.28
N ASP A 264 0.41 -0.53 16.87
CA ASP A 264 0.63 -0.71 18.30
C ASP A 264 0.60 0.65 18.99
N VAL A 265 -0.43 0.87 19.82
CA VAL A 265 -0.61 2.15 20.51
C VAL A 265 0.46 2.39 21.58
N ASP A 266 0.99 1.32 22.19
CA ASP A 266 2.10 1.45 23.15
C ASP A 266 3.38 1.88 22.44
N ASP A 267 3.72 1.29 21.27
CA ASP A 267 4.84 1.74 20.46
C ASP A 267 4.66 3.20 20.01
N TRP A 268 3.44 3.59 19.61
CA TRP A 268 3.13 4.97 19.25
C TRP A 268 3.39 5.92 20.40
N LYS A 269 2.79 5.66 21.55
CA LYS A 269 2.92 6.48 22.77
C LYS A 269 4.34 6.60 23.25
N ASN A 270 5.10 5.49 23.27
CA ASN A 270 6.49 5.45 23.74
C ASN A 270 7.45 6.23 22.83
N ASN A 271 7.12 6.37 21.54
CA ASN A 271 7.90 7.10 20.55
C ASN A 271 7.33 8.48 20.22
N THR A 272 6.42 9.01 21.04
CA THR A 272 5.84 10.36 20.90
C THR A 272 6.63 11.37 21.70
N GLU A 273 6.91 12.51 21.08
CA GLU A 273 7.46 13.70 21.70
C GLU A 273 6.36 14.69 22.07
N TYR A 274 6.58 15.47 23.12
CA TYR A 274 5.64 16.46 23.60
C TYR A 274 6.31 17.84 23.63
N ALA A 275 5.68 18.84 23.02
CA ALA A 275 6.15 20.22 23.11
C ALA A 275 5.53 20.93 24.33
N GLU A 276 6.31 21.73 25.04
CA GLU A 276 5.79 22.54 26.13
C GLU A 276 4.58 23.40 25.70
N PRO A 277 3.55 23.51 26.53
CA PRO A 277 3.45 23.04 27.93
C PRO A 277 3.04 21.57 28.08
N TYR A 278 2.83 20.82 26.98
CA TYR A 278 2.45 19.42 27.03
C TYR A 278 3.60 18.53 27.46
N ASN A 279 3.31 17.57 28.33
CA ASN A 279 4.17 16.50 28.78
C ASN A 279 3.33 15.26 29.09
N LYS A 280 3.97 14.15 29.43
CA LYS A 280 3.30 12.87 29.70
C LYS A 280 2.27 12.93 30.82
N GLU A 281 2.42 13.86 31.78
CA GLU A 281 1.52 14.02 32.93
C GLU A 281 0.40 15.02 32.69
N HIS A 282 0.47 15.78 31.60
CA HIS A 282 -0.54 16.78 31.30
C HIS A 282 -1.92 16.15 31.05
N LYS A 283 -2.97 16.75 31.60
CA LYS A 283 -4.37 16.25 31.52
C LYS A 283 -4.81 15.92 30.09
N ILE A 284 -4.56 16.82 29.13
CA ILE A 284 -4.92 16.65 27.73
C ILE A 284 -4.20 15.46 27.11
N ILE A 285 -2.91 15.26 27.42
CA ILE A 285 -2.12 14.15 26.91
C ILE A 285 -2.60 12.80 27.46
N LYS A 286 -2.99 12.76 28.75
CA LYS A 286 -3.61 11.56 29.32
C LYS A 286 -4.92 11.22 28.64
N TRP A 287 -5.79 12.20 28.45
CA TRP A 287 -7.06 12.02 27.73
C TRP A 287 -6.83 11.56 26.27
N PHE A 288 -5.86 12.19 25.57
CA PHE A 288 -5.54 11.82 24.20
C PHE A 288 -5.24 10.32 24.09
N TRP A 289 -4.31 9.81 24.91
CA TRP A 289 -3.95 8.39 24.85
C TRP A 289 -5.07 7.47 25.34
N GLU A 290 -5.82 7.86 26.36
CA GLU A 290 -6.99 7.10 26.81
C GLU A 290 -8.01 6.93 25.67
N ILE A 291 -8.25 7.96 24.88
CA ILE A 291 -9.15 7.92 23.73
C ILE A 291 -8.55 7.05 22.61
N VAL A 292 -7.26 7.27 22.29
CA VAL A 292 -6.58 6.51 21.23
C VAL A 292 -6.58 5.01 21.51
N TYR A 293 -6.47 4.59 22.77
CA TYR A 293 -6.58 3.17 23.15
C TYR A 293 -7.97 2.56 22.89
N THR A 294 -9.02 3.37 22.76
CA THR A 294 -10.38 2.88 22.47
C THR A 294 -10.66 2.73 20.98
N LEU A 295 -9.79 3.25 20.12
CA LEU A 295 -9.97 3.23 18.68
C LEU A 295 -9.67 1.84 18.10
N ASP A 296 -10.44 1.43 17.11
CA ASP A 296 -10.12 0.24 16.32
C ASP A 296 -8.98 0.49 15.33
N GLN A 297 -8.47 -0.55 14.68
CA GLN A 297 -7.32 -0.45 13.76
C GLN A 297 -7.60 0.45 12.54
N LYS A 298 -8.84 0.51 12.06
CA LYS A 298 -9.23 1.40 10.96
C LYS A 298 -9.19 2.86 11.42
N GLN A 299 -9.74 3.14 12.59
CA GLN A 299 -9.72 4.49 13.19
C GLN A 299 -8.29 4.93 13.51
N LEU A 300 -7.44 4.04 14.05
CA LEU A 300 -6.02 4.30 14.30
C LEU A 300 -5.28 4.63 12.99
N SER A 301 -5.54 3.87 11.93
CA SER A 301 -4.98 4.11 10.60
C SER A 301 -5.39 5.47 10.04
N ASN A 302 -6.66 5.86 10.20
CA ASN A 302 -7.15 7.17 9.76
C ASN A 302 -6.54 8.31 10.58
N LEU A 303 -6.40 8.15 11.89
CA LEU A 303 -5.75 9.13 12.76
C LEU A 303 -4.25 9.29 12.40
N LEU A 304 -3.57 8.19 12.12
CA LEU A 304 -2.18 8.21 11.67
C LEU A 304 -2.06 8.90 10.30
N MET A 305 -2.95 8.59 9.36
CA MET A 305 -3.02 9.26 8.06
C MET A 305 -3.22 10.76 8.20
N PHE A 306 -4.18 11.18 9.03
CA PHE A 306 -4.44 12.59 9.30
C PHE A 306 -3.19 13.31 9.83
N SER A 307 -2.47 12.68 10.76
CA SER A 307 -1.35 13.32 11.47
C SER A 307 0.01 13.24 10.76
N THR A 308 0.21 12.23 9.91
CA THR A 308 1.52 11.94 9.29
C THR A 308 1.48 11.85 7.76
N GLY A 309 0.29 11.77 7.17
CA GLY A 309 0.11 11.50 5.74
C GLY A 309 0.34 10.06 5.33
N THR A 310 0.49 9.12 6.28
CA THR A 310 0.60 7.68 6.04
C THR A 310 -0.38 6.93 6.92
N SER A 311 -1.02 5.88 6.40
CA SER A 311 -1.98 5.05 7.14
C SER A 311 -1.36 3.85 7.83
N ARG A 312 -0.07 3.62 7.63
CA ARG A 312 0.68 2.48 8.15
C ARG A 312 1.99 2.90 8.81
N VAL A 313 2.43 2.11 9.76
CA VAL A 313 3.66 2.34 10.50
C VAL A 313 4.85 1.79 9.71
N PRO A 314 5.98 2.50 9.61
CA PRO A 314 7.19 1.97 8.99
C PRO A 314 7.61 0.63 9.62
N PHE A 315 8.39 -0.15 8.87
CA PHE A 315 8.91 -1.44 9.37
C PHE A 315 9.56 -1.34 10.75
N GLY A 316 10.34 -0.29 11.01
CA GLY A 316 11.01 -0.04 12.28
C GLY A 316 10.11 0.43 13.43
N GLY A 317 8.77 0.49 13.23
CA GLY A 317 7.84 1.02 14.22
C GLY A 317 7.81 2.55 14.23
N PHE A 318 7.17 3.12 15.24
CA PHE A 318 7.06 4.58 15.40
C PHE A 318 8.41 5.27 15.65
N ALA A 319 9.40 4.55 16.15
CA ALA A 319 10.78 5.06 16.29
C ALA A 319 11.44 5.36 14.92
N ALA A 320 10.97 4.73 13.85
CA ALA A 320 11.48 4.88 12.48
C ALA A 320 10.67 5.84 11.62
N LEU A 321 9.72 6.58 12.19
CA LEU A 321 9.02 7.64 11.47
C LEU A 321 10.02 8.68 10.95
N GLU A 322 9.85 9.04 9.69
CA GLU A 322 10.67 10.05 9.02
C GLU A 322 9.82 11.25 8.62
N SER A 323 10.46 12.42 8.61
CA SER A 323 9.90 13.60 7.97
C SER A 323 9.92 13.44 6.46
N ASN A 324 9.27 14.32 5.74
CA ASN A 324 9.28 14.35 4.27
C ASN A 324 10.67 14.48 3.64
N ARG A 325 11.67 14.89 4.42
CA ARG A 325 13.07 14.99 3.98
C ARG A 325 13.89 13.73 4.27
N GLY A 326 13.25 12.65 4.75
CA GLY A 326 13.93 11.39 5.08
C GLY A 326 14.76 11.45 6.35
N ASN A 327 14.59 12.48 7.19
CA ASN A 327 15.19 12.54 8.51
C ASN A 327 14.25 11.91 9.53
N LEU A 328 14.80 11.21 10.51
CA LEU A 328 14.00 10.71 11.62
C LEU A 328 13.24 11.85 12.27
N SER A 329 11.92 11.71 12.32
CA SER A 329 10.99 12.69 12.91
C SER A 329 9.91 11.94 13.65
N LYS A 330 10.06 11.85 14.96
CA LYS A 330 9.07 11.21 15.82
C LYS A 330 7.73 11.92 15.75
N PHE A 331 6.68 11.20 16.03
CA PHE A 331 5.36 11.77 16.21
C PHE A 331 5.39 12.78 17.36
N LYS A 332 4.75 13.94 17.18
CA LYS A 332 4.80 15.02 18.14
C LYS A 332 3.42 15.58 18.44
N LEU A 333 3.13 15.75 19.72
CA LEU A 333 1.95 16.46 20.20
C LEU A 333 2.35 17.82 20.73
N GLU A 334 1.65 18.85 20.29
CA GLU A 334 1.84 20.21 20.79
C GLU A 334 0.49 20.90 21.00
N ARG A 335 0.50 21.98 21.79
CA ARG A 335 -0.69 22.77 22.06
C ARG A 335 -0.95 23.70 20.87
N SER A 336 -2.19 23.66 20.34
CA SER A 336 -2.61 24.68 19.40
C SER A 336 -2.85 26.00 20.12
N GLU A 337 -2.52 27.11 19.43
CA GLU A 337 -2.90 28.43 19.93
C GLU A 337 -4.43 28.57 19.93
N TYR A 338 -4.98 28.95 21.08
CA TYR A 338 -6.42 29.12 21.26
C TYR A 338 -6.91 30.31 20.43
N ASN A 339 -7.84 30.06 19.51
CA ASN A 339 -8.51 31.13 18.78
C ASN A 339 -9.98 31.19 19.22
N PHE A 340 -10.38 32.22 19.92
CA PHE A 340 -11.73 32.45 20.47
C PHE A 340 -12.85 32.38 19.43
N MET A 341 -12.54 32.57 18.16
CA MET A 341 -13.54 32.59 17.07
C MET A 341 -13.67 31.28 16.29
N LYS A 342 -12.78 30.31 16.48
CA LYS A 342 -12.86 29.02 15.82
C LYS A 342 -12.98 27.92 16.88
N LYS A 343 -13.98 27.04 16.74
CA LYS A 343 -14.12 25.84 17.57
C LYS A 343 -12.80 25.12 17.71
N ASN A 344 -12.56 24.47 18.84
CA ASN A 344 -11.36 23.70 19.15
C ASN A 344 -11.11 22.60 18.11
N PHE A 345 -10.36 22.89 17.07
CA PHE A 345 -10.00 21.92 16.04
C PHE A 345 -8.60 21.39 16.27
N ILE A 346 -8.46 20.05 16.16
CA ILE A 346 -7.18 19.39 16.07
C ILE A 346 -6.62 19.67 14.66
N LYS A 347 -5.37 20.12 14.59
CA LYS A 347 -4.66 20.40 13.32
C LYS A 347 -3.49 19.46 13.15
N ALA A 348 -3.19 19.12 11.92
CA ALA A 348 -2.04 18.28 11.60
C ALA A 348 -1.04 19.01 10.72
N HIS A 349 0.24 18.78 11.02
CA HIS A 349 1.39 19.16 10.18
C HIS A 349 2.10 17.89 9.73
N THR A 350 1.57 17.27 8.70
CA THR A 350 1.98 15.95 8.23
C THR A 350 3.46 15.89 7.81
N CYS A 351 4.03 17.01 7.36
CA CYS A 351 5.44 17.12 7.00
C CYS A 351 6.40 16.82 8.16
N PHE A 352 5.93 17.06 9.38
CA PHE A 352 6.72 16.95 10.61
C PHE A 352 6.18 15.89 11.56
N ASN A 353 5.21 15.07 11.13
CA ASN A 353 4.51 14.10 11.96
C ASN A 353 3.94 14.73 13.25
N ARG A 354 3.36 15.92 13.14
CA ARG A 354 2.96 16.74 14.25
C ARG A 354 1.45 16.96 14.28
N LEU A 355 0.87 16.84 15.49
CA LEU A 355 -0.53 17.10 15.77
C LEU A 355 -0.65 18.23 16.79
N GLU A 356 -1.34 19.28 16.42
CA GLU A 356 -1.73 20.35 17.33
C GLU A 356 -3.06 20.01 17.97
N VAL A 357 -3.05 19.90 19.30
CA VAL A 357 -4.22 19.55 20.09
C VAL A 357 -4.55 20.72 21.01
N PRO A 358 -5.76 21.31 20.93
CA PRO A 358 -6.17 22.38 21.85
C PRO A 358 -6.40 21.84 23.27
N GLU A 359 -6.43 22.76 24.23
CA GLU A 359 -6.88 22.44 25.58
C GLU A 359 -8.40 22.35 25.60
N PHE A 360 -8.92 21.13 25.46
CA PHE A 360 -10.35 20.85 25.53
C PHE A 360 -10.87 21.03 26.96
N ASP A 361 -12.10 21.50 27.10
CA ASP A 361 -12.73 21.69 28.40
C ASP A 361 -13.14 20.36 29.05
N SER A 362 -13.51 19.37 28.24
CA SER A 362 -13.88 18.01 28.68
C SER A 362 -13.24 16.92 27.82
N LYS A 363 -13.15 15.71 28.38
CA LYS A 363 -12.68 14.54 27.68
C LYS A 363 -13.63 14.12 26.57
N GLU A 364 -14.92 14.28 26.80
CA GLU A 364 -16.00 13.95 25.86
C GLU A 364 -15.88 14.80 24.58
N GLU A 365 -15.65 16.11 24.73
CA GLU A 365 -15.43 17.01 23.59
C GLU A 365 -14.20 16.61 22.77
N MET A 366 -13.12 16.26 23.43
CA MET A 366 -11.91 15.77 22.79
C MET A 366 -12.13 14.42 22.08
N GLU A 367 -12.90 13.52 22.69
CA GLU A 367 -13.24 12.23 22.12
C GLU A 367 -14.08 12.39 20.84
N GLU A 368 -15.05 13.28 20.83
CA GLU A 368 -15.84 13.62 19.64
C GLU A 368 -14.93 14.15 18.51
N ALA A 369 -13.99 15.05 18.82
CA ALA A 369 -13.06 15.59 17.86
C ALA A 369 -12.14 14.51 17.27
N ILE A 370 -11.57 13.64 18.12
CA ILE A 370 -10.70 12.53 17.67
C ILE A 370 -11.50 11.51 16.84
N LYS A 371 -12.70 11.14 17.29
CA LYS A 371 -13.57 10.23 16.53
C LYS A 371 -13.96 10.82 15.18
N PHE A 372 -14.22 12.11 15.09
CA PHE A 372 -14.53 12.78 13.83
C PHE A 372 -13.38 12.65 12.83
N ILE A 373 -12.15 12.97 13.22
CA ILE A 373 -10.98 12.89 12.33
C ILE A 373 -10.56 11.43 12.02
N SER A 374 -10.86 10.48 12.90
CA SER A 374 -10.52 9.06 12.71
C SER A 374 -11.60 8.26 11.97
N SER A 375 -12.84 8.74 11.91
CA SER A 375 -13.96 8.06 11.25
C SER A 375 -14.14 8.47 9.79
N ASN A 376 -13.61 9.64 9.38
CA ASN A 376 -13.72 10.14 8.02
C ASN A 376 -12.42 9.92 7.26
N GLU A 377 -12.52 9.41 6.02
CA GLU A 377 -11.43 9.60 5.06
C GLU A 377 -11.35 11.10 4.77
N ILE A 378 -10.44 11.78 5.45
CA ILE A 378 -10.23 13.21 5.23
C ILE A 378 -9.55 13.37 3.87
N ILE A 379 -10.35 13.67 2.86
CA ILE A 379 -9.92 14.01 1.52
C ILE A 379 -9.65 15.52 1.50
N GLY A 380 -8.37 15.86 1.50
CA GLY A 380 -7.91 17.23 1.31
C GLY A 380 -7.21 17.79 2.55
N PHE A 381 -5.90 17.93 2.47
CA PHE A 381 -5.12 18.78 3.37
C PHE A 381 -5.30 20.22 2.92
N GLY A 382 -6.45 20.82 3.28
CA GLY A 382 -6.66 22.24 3.11
C GLY A 382 -5.80 22.99 4.11
N ILE A 383 -4.81 23.70 3.62
CA ILE A 383 -4.19 24.78 4.38
C ILE A 383 -5.12 25.97 4.24
N GLU A 384 -5.82 26.36 5.31
CA GLU A 384 -6.23 27.72 5.53
C GLU A 384 -5.35 28.40 6.57
#